data_9df94106217c8bb17e4d6e065c0d45bd
#
_entry.id   9df94106217c8bb17e4d6e065c0d45bd
#
_cell.length_a   1.000
_cell.length_b   1.000
_cell.length_c   1.000
_cell.angle_alpha   90.00
_cell.angle_beta   90.00
_cell.angle_gamma   90.00
#
_symmetry.space_group_name_H-M   'P 1'
#
loop_
_entity.id
_entity.type
_entity.pdbx_description
1 polymer ?
#
loop_
_entity_poly.entity_id
_entity_poly.type
_entity_poly.pdbx_seq_one_letter_code
_entity_poly.pdbx_strand_id
1 'polypeptide(L)'
;MVLLPGDNLVLGAGVYEDDVRIQLKEIVLQTHHPWVGHPLRNLDISRQTVIIMVRRRNRTLIPNGGLKLLAGDKVFLYTQSHLPHAQDIQI
;
A
#
# COMPACT_ATOMS: atom_id res chain seq x y z
N MET A 1 -5.91 -12.40 5.61
CA MET A 1 -4.55 -12.22 6.01
C MET A 1 -4.44 -11.21 7.10
N VAL A 2 -3.61 -11.44 8.05
CA VAL A 2 -3.47 -10.57 9.19
C VAL A 2 -2.15 -9.88 9.16
N LEU A 3 -2.14 -8.57 9.24
CA LEU A 3 -0.94 -7.81 9.35
C LEU A 3 -0.74 -7.48 10.79
N LEU A 4 0.40 -7.83 11.32
CA LEU A 4 0.69 -7.54 12.69
C LEU A 4 1.22 -6.13 12.79
N PRO A 5 0.75 -5.35 13.74
CA PRO A 5 1.21 -3.99 13.89
C PRO A 5 2.70 -3.98 14.21
N GLY A 6 3.37 -3.05 13.66
CA GLY A 6 4.77 -2.89 13.95
C GLY A 6 5.70 -3.73 13.14
N ASP A 7 5.18 -4.71 12.44
CA ASP A 7 6.05 -5.48 11.61
C ASP A 7 6.23 -4.74 10.35
N ASN A 8 7.41 -4.67 9.88
CA ASN A 8 7.66 -4.12 8.64
C ASN A 8 7.40 -5.10 7.65
N LEU A 9 6.23 -5.20 7.21
CA LEU A 9 5.84 -6.34 6.64
C LEU A 9 6.00 -6.41 5.22
N VAL A 10 6.82 -7.28 4.85
CA VAL A 10 6.85 -7.76 3.52
C VAL A 10 6.26 -9.12 3.55
N LEU A 11 4.99 -9.20 3.75
CA LEU A 11 4.38 -10.45 3.85
C LEU A 11 4.32 -11.14 2.55
N GLY A 12 4.27 -10.44 1.53
CA GLY A 12 4.15 -11.06 0.26
C GLY A 12 5.41 -11.41 -0.43
N ALA A 13 6.51 -11.35 0.28
CA ALA A 13 7.77 -11.56 -0.37
C ALA A 13 7.87 -12.87 -1.08
N GLY A 14 7.12 -13.81 -0.70
CA GLY A 14 7.19 -15.09 -1.33
C GLY A 14 6.10 -15.40 -2.30
N VAL A 15 5.27 -14.45 -2.61
CA VAL A 15 4.15 -14.72 -3.49
C VAL A 15 4.51 -14.31 -4.90
N TYR A 16 4.64 -15.30 -5.77
CA TYR A 16 4.96 -15.05 -7.15
C TYR A 16 3.98 -15.81 -8.00
N GLU A 17 3.34 -15.08 -8.90
CA GLU A 17 2.44 -15.71 -9.82
C GLU A 17 2.52 -14.94 -11.11
N ASP A 18 2.80 -15.57 -12.18
CA ASP A 18 2.95 -14.94 -13.48
C ASP A 18 3.94 -13.80 -13.47
N ASP A 19 5.03 -13.98 -12.76
CA ASP A 19 6.09 -12.99 -12.67
C ASP A 19 5.65 -11.71 -11.97
N VAL A 20 4.70 -11.83 -11.11
CA VAL A 20 4.22 -10.70 -10.33
C VAL A 20 4.65 -10.88 -8.89
N ARG A 21 5.19 -9.84 -8.32
CA ARG A 21 5.57 -9.84 -6.92
C ARG A 21 4.62 -8.94 -6.18
N ILE A 22 4.06 -9.44 -5.10
CA ILE A 22 3.14 -8.66 -4.27
C ILE A 22 3.82 -8.34 -2.96
N GLN A 23 3.82 -7.07 -2.60
CA GLN A 23 4.37 -6.63 -1.33
C GLN A 23 3.31 -5.91 -0.53
N LEU A 24 3.26 -6.21 0.74
CA LEU A 24 2.38 -5.51 1.67
C LEU A 24 3.22 -4.50 2.43
N LYS A 25 2.73 -3.28 2.51
CA LYS A 25 3.44 -2.18 3.12
C LYS A 25 2.56 -1.41 4.08
N GLU A 26 3.20 -0.80 5.04
CA GLU A 26 2.55 0.06 6.00
C GLU A 26 3.24 1.41 5.94
N ILE A 27 2.49 2.47 5.78
CA ILE A 27 3.03 3.83 5.69
C ILE A 27 2.34 4.69 6.72
N VAL A 28 3.12 5.38 7.55
CA VAL A 28 2.58 6.36 8.46
C VAL A 28 2.71 7.74 7.81
N LEU A 29 1.61 8.44 7.66
CA LEU A 29 1.62 9.71 6.96
C LEU A 29 2.14 10.82 7.85
N GLN A 30 3.22 11.43 7.43
CA GLN A 30 3.76 12.60 8.09
C GLN A 30 2.92 13.81 7.72
N THR A 31 3.04 14.87 8.50
CA THR A 31 2.23 16.06 8.29
C THR A 31 2.32 16.61 6.86
N HIS A 32 3.48 16.52 6.28
CA HIS A 32 3.70 17.08 4.94
C HIS A 32 3.64 16.04 3.83
N HIS A 33 3.14 14.85 4.14
CA HIS A 33 3.02 13.83 3.12
C HIS A 33 2.01 14.28 2.06
N PRO A 34 2.28 14.06 0.79
CA PRO A 34 1.41 14.56 -0.27
C PRO A 34 -0.01 13.99 -0.24
N TRP A 35 -0.23 12.88 0.44
CA TRP A 35 -1.56 12.31 0.52
C TRP A 35 -2.44 12.93 1.61
N VAL A 36 -1.84 13.67 2.52
CA VAL A 36 -2.58 14.25 3.62
C VAL A 36 -3.54 15.32 3.10
N GLY A 37 -4.77 15.26 3.53
CA GLY A 37 -5.78 16.22 3.13
C GLY A 37 -6.53 15.88 1.87
N HIS A 38 -6.21 14.74 1.26
CA HIS A 38 -6.85 14.35 0.00
C HIS A 38 -7.65 13.07 0.15
N PRO A 39 -8.80 12.98 -0.49
CA PRO A 39 -9.55 11.72 -0.47
C PRO A 39 -8.86 10.68 -1.33
N LEU A 40 -9.10 9.42 -1.01
CA LEU A 40 -8.42 8.33 -1.70
C LEU A 40 -8.61 8.38 -3.22
N ARG A 41 -9.77 8.78 -3.68
CA ARG A 41 -10.03 8.81 -5.12
C ARG A 41 -9.15 9.81 -5.87
N ASN A 42 -8.59 10.77 -5.15
CA ASN A 42 -7.77 11.80 -5.79
C ASN A 42 -6.27 11.52 -5.67
N LEU A 43 -5.90 10.40 -5.09
CA LEU A 43 -4.49 10.12 -4.92
C LEU A 43 -3.88 9.66 -6.23
N ASP A 44 -2.69 10.14 -6.45
CA ASP A 44 -1.92 9.73 -7.62
C ASP A 44 -1.10 8.51 -7.23
N ILE A 45 -1.71 7.35 -7.26
CA ILE A 45 -1.03 6.11 -6.92
C ILE A 45 -1.08 5.20 -8.13
N SER A 46 -0.13 4.30 -8.17
CA SER A 46 0.00 3.39 -9.27
C SER A 46 -1.20 2.45 -9.35
N ARG A 47 -1.52 1.99 -10.53
CA ARG A 47 -2.60 1.03 -10.71
C ARG A 47 -2.32 -0.28 -10.03
N GLN A 48 -1.06 -0.56 -9.74
CA GLN A 48 -0.66 -1.77 -9.08
C GLN A 48 -0.70 -1.64 -7.58
N THR A 49 -1.17 -0.53 -7.06
CA THR A 49 -1.22 -0.30 -5.62
C THR A 49 -2.66 -0.29 -5.14
N VAL A 50 -2.92 -1.04 -4.10
CA VAL A 50 -4.26 -1.09 -3.50
C VAL A 50 -4.13 -0.75 -2.03
N ILE A 51 -4.93 0.21 -1.59
CA ILE A 51 -4.99 0.54 -0.18
C ILE A 51 -5.98 -0.41 0.48
N ILE A 52 -5.51 -1.16 1.46
CA ILE A 52 -6.28 -2.19 2.10
C ILE A 52 -7.04 -1.66 3.29
N MET A 53 -6.41 -0.80 4.04
CA MET A 53 -6.96 -0.37 5.32
C MET A 53 -6.26 0.89 5.77
N VAL A 54 -6.95 1.71 6.53
CA VAL A 54 -6.34 2.89 7.16
C VAL A 54 -6.62 2.81 8.65
N ARG A 55 -5.60 3.02 9.46
CA ARG A 55 -5.78 3.10 10.90
C ARG A 55 -5.54 4.53 11.35
N ARG A 56 -6.53 5.06 12.05
CA ARG A 56 -6.45 6.41 12.60
C ARG A 56 -6.59 6.27 14.09
N ARG A 57 -5.50 6.45 14.80
CA ARG A 57 -5.43 6.20 16.24
C ARG A 57 -5.81 4.74 16.49
N ASN A 58 -6.87 4.48 17.22
CA ASN A 58 -7.27 3.12 17.51
C ASN A 58 -8.42 2.64 16.64
N ARG A 59 -8.69 3.34 15.56
CA ARG A 59 -9.83 3.01 14.72
C ARG A 59 -9.36 2.49 13.38
N THR A 60 -10.03 1.47 12.90
CA THR A 60 -9.79 0.95 11.58
C THR A 60 -10.83 1.53 10.64
N LEU A 61 -10.38 2.12 9.57
CA LEU A 61 -11.26 2.74 8.58
C LEU A 61 -11.20 1.92 7.32
N ILE A 62 -12.38 1.68 6.75
CA ILE A 62 -12.46 0.95 5.51
C ILE A 62 -12.24 1.93 4.37
N PRO A 63 -11.30 1.66 3.47
CA PRO A 63 -11.02 2.60 2.39
C PRO A 63 -12.19 2.71 1.43
N ASN A 64 -12.50 3.93 1.09
CA ASN A 64 -13.43 4.20 0.00
C ASN A 64 -12.97 5.50 -0.64
N GLY A 65 -13.51 5.79 -1.81
CA GLY A 65 -13.03 6.94 -2.57
C GLY A 65 -13.15 8.27 -1.86
N GLY A 66 -14.09 8.39 -0.94
CA GLY A 66 -14.30 9.65 -0.24
C GLY A 66 -13.52 9.78 1.06
N LEU A 67 -12.80 8.76 1.46
CA LEU A 67 -12.05 8.82 2.72
C LEU A 67 -10.86 9.76 2.58
N LYS A 68 -10.86 10.84 3.34
CA LYS A 68 -9.76 11.80 3.31
C LYS A 68 -8.69 11.35 4.29
N LEU A 69 -7.46 11.32 3.83
CA LEU A 69 -6.35 10.91 4.69
C LEU A 69 -5.86 12.10 5.50
N LEU A 70 -5.44 11.83 6.72
CA LEU A 70 -4.95 12.85 7.63
C LEU A 70 -3.56 12.51 8.11
N ALA A 71 -2.86 13.52 8.61
CA ALA A 71 -1.54 13.29 9.18
C ALA A 71 -1.66 12.32 10.35
N GLY A 72 -0.72 11.43 10.45
CA GLY A 72 -0.72 10.40 11.49
C GLY A 72 -1.45 9.14 11.12
N ASP A 73 -2.17 9.14 10.02
CA ASP A 73 -2.85 7.92 9.57
C ASP A 73 -1.82 6.87 9.18
N LYS A 74 -2.14 5.63 9.50
CA LYS A 74 -1.32 4.51 9.10
C LYS A 74 -2.05 3.82 7.96
N VAL A 75 -1.44 3.82 6.81
CA VAL A 75 -2.05 3.27 5.60
C VAL A 75 -1.42 1.93 5.29
N PHE A 76 -2.26 0.92 5.18
CA PHE A 76 -1.82 -0.40 4.81
C PHE A 76 -2.18 -0.62 3.35
N LEU A 77 -1.21 -1.00 2.58
CA LEU A 77 -1.42 -1.16 1.16
C LEU A 77 -0.63 -2.32 0.62
N TYR A 78 -0.99 -2.79 -0.56
CA TYR A 78 -0.12 -3.73 -1.23
C TYR A 78 0.19 -3.17 -2.61
N THR A 79 1.34 -3.54 -3.11
CA THR A 79 1.75 -3.17 -4.45
C THR A 79 2.14 -4.42 -5.20
N GLN A 80 1.90 -4.42 -6.50
CA GLN A 80 2.37 -5.47 -7.37
C GLN A 80 3.44 -4.90 -8.24
N SER A 81 4.43 -5.69 -8.52
CA SER A 81 5.42 -5.31 -9.50
C SER A 81 5.76 -6.54 -10.29
N HIS A 82 6.07 -6.37 -11.55
CA HIS A 82 6.52 -7.47 -12.36
C HIS A 82 7.96 -7.76 -12.03
N LEU A 83 8.26 -9.02 -11.88
CA LEU A 83 9.63 -9.40 -11.65
C LEU A 83 10.37 -9.40 -12.98
N PRO A 84 11.62 -9.05 -12.97
CA PRO A 84 12.39 -9.17 -14.20
C PRO A 84 12.43 -10.61 -14.60
N HIS A 85 12.11 -10.92 -15.87
CA HIS A 85 12.15 -12.20 -16.39
C HIS A 85 13.31 -12.34 -17.21
N ALA A 86 13.71 -13.53 -17.47
CA ALA A 86 14.83 -13.77 -18.35
C ALA A 86 14.64 -13.08 -19.67
N GLN A 87 13.45 -13.03 -20.17
CA GLN A 87 13.18 -12.39 -21.39
C GLN A 87 13.32 -10.91 -21.31
N ASP A 88 12.97 -10.34 -20.20
CA ASP A 88 13.09 -8.92 -20.00
C ASP A 88 14.52 -8.53 -19.77
N ILE A 89 15.29 -9.40 -19.21
CA ILE A 89 16.64 -9.14 -18.89
C ILE A 89 17.51 -9.25 -20.06
N GLN A 90 17.20 -10.12 -20.97
CA GLN A 90 18.02 -10.36 -22.03
C GLN A 90 17.97 -9.44 -23.04
N ILE A 91 17.24 -8.59 -23.05
CA ILE A 91 17.11 -7.73 -24.05
C ILE A 91 18.23 -7.15 -24.66
#